data_e533a702d494d5f337643f4e3d29b0c0
#
_entry.id   e533a702d494d5f337643f4e3d29b0c0
#
_cell.length_a   1.000
_cell.length_b   1.000
_cell.length_c   1.000
_cell.angle_alpha   90.00
_cell.angle_beta   90.00
_cell.angle_gamma   90.00
#
_symmetry.space_group_name_H-M   'P 1'
#
loop_
_entity.id
_entity.type
_entity.pdbx_description
1 polymer ?
#
loop_
_entity_poly.entity_id
_entity_poly.type
_entity_poly.pdbx_seq_one_letter_code
_entity_poly.pdbx_strand_id
1 'polypeptide(L)'
;MTILHITTPELWAAGVRLGRYEHPSLSREGFIHCSTHEQLEATLLRHFAGQDRLIALEIDPALLSSALRWEASHGEPFPHIYGPLNLDAVSGTFDPRQPR
;
A
#
# COMPACT_ATOMS: atom_id res chain seq x y z
N MET A 1 7.31 -11.95 -6.23
CA MET A 1 7.25 -11.21 -4.96
C MET A 1 6.17 -10.14 -5.05
N THR A 2 5.37 -9.97 -4.01
CA THR A 2 4.39 -8.89 -3.94
C THR A 2 4.69 -8.00 -2.74
N ILE A 3 4.28 -6.74 -2.84
CA ILE A 3 4.28 -5.81 -1.72
C ILE A 3 2.84 -5.41 -1.42
N LEU A 4 2.61 -4.87 -0.23
CA LEU A 4 1.28 -4.55 0.25
C LEU A 4 1.14 -3.07 0.55
N HIS A 5 -0.04 -2.51 0.24
CA HIS A 5 -0.41 -1.16 0.67
C HIS A 5 -1.74 -1.24 1.41
N ILE A 6 -1.76 -0.74 2.64
CA ILE A 6 -2.97 -0.75 3.47
C ILE A 6 -3.69 0.58 3.31
N THR A 7 -4.98 0.52 3.01
CA THR A 7 -5.79 1.71 2.82
C THR A 7 -7.24 1.43 3.22
N THR A 8 -8.14 2.35 2.90
CA THR A 8 -9.56 2.17 3.15
C THR A 8 -10.26 1.75 1.86
N PRO A 9 -11.40 1.03 1.96
CA PRO A 9 -12.18 0.70 0.77
C PRO A 9 -12.61 1.93 -0.03
N GLU A 10 -12.87 3.05 0.65
CA GLU A 10 -13.29 4.30 0.00
C GLU A 10 -12.18 4.88 -0.87
N LEU A 11 -10.96 4.91 -0.36
CA LEU A 11 -9.81 5.43 -1.13
C LEU A 11 -9.53 4.54 -2.34
N TRP A 12 -9.60 3.22 -2.14
CA TRP A 12 -9.40 2.28 -3.24
C TRP A 12 -10.47 2.45 -4.31
N ALA A 13 -11.75 2.55 -3.91
CA ALA A 13 -12.85 2.75 -4.84
C ALA A 13 -12.69 4.04 -5.64
N ALA A 14 -12.21 5.12 -5.00
CA ALA A 14 -11.95 6.38 -5.68
C ALA A 14 -10.86 6.21 -6.74
N GLY A 15 -9.82 5.43 -6.43
CA GLY A 15 -8.76 5.13 -7.39
C GLY A 15 -9.27 4.34 -8.59
N VAL A 16 -10.12 3.36 -8.35
CA VAL A 16 -10.72 2.57 -9.44
C VAL A 16 -11.53 3.48 -10.37
N ARG A 17 -12.32 4.39 -9.81
CA ARG A 17 -13.10 5.33 -10.63
C ARG A 17 -12.21 6.30 -11.42
N LEU A 18 -11.10 6.74 -10.82
CA LEU A 18 -10.17 7.66 -11.46
C LEU A 18 -9.31 6.98 -12.53
N GLY A 19 -9.11 5.67 -12.42
CA GLY A 19 -8.23 4.93 -13.32
C GLY A 19 -6.80 4.79 -12.84
N ARG A 20 -6.48 5.35 -11.68
CA ARG A 20 -5.19 5.19 -10.99
C ARG A 20 -5.38 5.51 -9.53
N TYR A 21 -4.61 4.86 -8.67
CA TYR A 21 -4.75 5.07 -7.24
C TYR A 21 -3.72 6.09 -6.74
N GLU A 22 -4.21 7.08 -5.99
CA GLU A 22 -3.38 8.13 -5.36
C GLU A 22 -3.76 8.22 -3.89
N HIS A 23 -2.83 7.82 -3.04
CA HIS A 23 -3.04 7.97 -1.59
C HIS A 23 -2.71 9.41 -1.19
N PRO A 24 -3.39 9.97 -0.16
CA PRO A 24 -3.07 11.33 0.32
C PRO A 24 -1.60 11.54 0.71
N SER A 25 -0.87 10.48 1.07
CA SER A 25 0.56 10.58 1.38
C SER A 25 1.39 11.07 0.19
N LEU A 26 0.91 10.90 -1.06
CA LEU A 26 1.63 11.40 -2.23
C LEU A 26 1.81 12.93 -2.17
N SER A 27 0.76 13.66 -1.78
CA SER A 27 0.88 15.12 -1.69
C SER A 27 1.58 15.57 -0.43
N ARG A 28 1.51 14.79 0.66
CA ARG A 28 2.12 15.17 1.93
C ARG A 28 3.59 14.77 2.02
N GLU A 29 3.95 13.62 1.48
CA GLU A 29 5.28 13.04 1.66
C GLU A 29 5.98 12.69 0.36
N GLY A 30 5.25 12.66 -0.76
CA GLY A 30 5.81 12.36 -2.06
C GLY A 30 5.79 10.89 -2.44
N PHE A 31 5.27 10.00 -1.59
CA PHE A 31 5.24 8.57 -1.88
C PHE A 31 4.08 7.86 -1.19
N ILE A 32 3.78 6.68 -1.69
CA ILE A 32 2.79 5.77 -1.12
C ILE A 32 3.53 4.76 -0.23
N HIS A 33 3.10 4.64 1.03
CA HIS A 33 3.68 3.70 1.99
C HIS A 33 3.26 2.28 1.68
N CYS A 34 4.22 1.36 1.61
CA CYS A 34 3.94 -0.06 1.43
C CYS A 34 4.72 -0.87 2.46
N SER A 35 4.44 -2.16 2.51
CA SER A 35 5.14 -3.11 3.39
C SER A 35 5.30 -4.44 2.67
N THR A 36 6.16 -5.29 3.20
CA THR A 36 6.20 -6.69 2.81
C THR A 36 5.13 -7.45 3.58
N HIS A 37 4.89 -8.73 3.20
CA HIS A 37 3.99 -9.58 3.96
C HIS A 37 4.48 -9.77 5.39
N GLU A 38 5.78 -9.92 5.58
CA GLU A 38 6.39 -10.09 6.91
C GLU A 38 6.23 -8.85 7.79
N GLN A 39 6.16 -7.68 7.18
CA GLN A 39 6.02 -6.41 7.90
C GLN A 39 4.57 -6.05 8.21
N LEU A 40 3.60 -6.79 7.67
CA LEU A 40 2.18 -6.42 7.73
C LEU A 40 1.67 -6.25 9.15
N GLU A 41 1.91 -7.23 10.01
CA GLU A 41 1.38 -7.22 11.38
C GLU A 41 1.91 -6.03 12.17
N ALA A 42 3.22 -5.78 12.10
CA ALA A 42 3.83 -4.65 12.80
C ALA A 42 3.33 -3.31 12.26
N THR A 43 3.11 -3.22 10.94
CA THR A 43 2.56 -2.02 10.32
C THR A 43 1.14 -1.74 10.81
N LEU A 44 0.30 -2.78 10.91
CA LEU A 44 -1.06 -2.62 11.44
C LEU A 44 -1.04 -2.12 12.87
N LEU A 45 -0.18 -2.68 13.71
CA LEU A 45 -0.07 -2.27 15.11
C LEU A 45 0.43 -0.83 15.24
N ARG A 46 1.40 -0.43 14.42
CA ARG A 46 2.04 0.88 14.53
C ARG A 46 1.20 2.01 13.97
N HIS A 47 0.53 1.79 12.84
CA HIS A 47 -0.12 2.87 12.10
C HIS A 47 -1.64 2.77 12.02
N PHE A 48 -2.22 1.61 12.28
CA PHE A 48 -3.65 1.36 12.07
C PHE A 48 -4.37 0.80 13.28
N ALA A 49 -3.79 0.97 14.48
CA ALA A 49 -4.43 0.51 15.69
C ALA A 49 -5.81 1.17 15.85
N GLY A 50 -6.82 0.35 16.15
CA GLY A 50 -8.18 0.85 16.33
C GLY A 50 -8.97 1.08 15.05
N GLN A 51 -8.36 0.85 13.87
CA GLN A 51 -9.05 0.97 12.59
C GLN A 51 -9.46 -0.40 12.09
N ASP A 52 -10.76 -0.59 11.85
CA ASP A 52 -11.31 -1.90 11.47
C ASP A 52 -11.61 -2.01 9.97
N ARG A 53 -11.93 -0.88 9.32
CA ARG A 53 -12.31 -0.90 7.91
C ARG A 53 -11.10 -0.62 7.04
N LEU A 54 -10.33 -1.68 6.81
CA LEU A 54 -9.10 -1.61 6.04
C LEU A 54 -9.11 -2.64 4.91
N ILE A 55 -8.39 -2.31 3.85
CA ILE A 55 -8.14 -3.21 2.73
C ILE A 55 -6.65 -3.17 2.43
N ALA A 56 -6.08 -4.31 2.12
CA ALA A 56 -4.70 -4.41 1.66
C ALA A 56 -4.69 -4.66 0.16
N LEU A 57 -3.91 -3.86 -0.56
CA LEU A 57 -3.70 -4.05 -1.99
C LEU A 57 -2.46 -4.90 -2.18
N GLU A 58 -2.59 -6.00 -2.92
CA GLU A 58 -1.43 -6.82 -3.32
C GLU A 58 -0.88 -6.25 -4.61
N ILE A 59 0.37 -5.81 -4.59
CA ILE A 59 0.99 -5.11 -5.68
C ILE A 59 2.17 -5.90 -6.23
N ASP A 60 2.19 -6.09 -7.54
CA ASP A 60 3.34 -6.67 -8.23
C ASP A 60 4.32 -5.55 -8.57
N PRO A 61 5.49 -5.49 -7.91
CA PRO A 61 6.42 -4.40 -8.15
C PRO A 61 7.00 -4.38 -9.56
N ALA A 62 6.99 -5.52 -10.25
CA ALA A 62 7.48 -5.58 -11.63
C ALA A 62 6.56 -4.83 -12.60
N LEU A 63 5.31 -4.58 -12.23
CA LEU A 63 4.34 -3.92 -13.10
C LEU A 63 4.14 -2.43 -12.78
N LEU A 64 4.87 -1.91 -11.79
CA LEU A 64 4.73 -0.51 -11.40
C LEU A 64 5.18 0.44 -12.49
N SER A 65 4.38 1.48 -12.75
CA SER A 65 4.76 2.58 -13.66
C SER A 65 5.50 3.70 -12.93
N SER A 66 5.35 3.79 -11.60
CA SER A 66 6.06 4.77 -10.78
C SER A 66 7.29 4.12 -10.13
N ALA A 67 8.27 4.93 -9.77
CA ALA A 67 9.51 4.45 -9.16
C ALA A 67 9.25 3.83 -7.79
N LEU A 68 9.87 2.69 -7.53
CA LEU A 68 9.83 2.01 -6.23
C LEU A 68 11.19 2.17 -5.56
N ARG A 69 11.18 2.60 -4.30
CA ARG A 69 12.42 2.73 -3.50
C ARG A 69 12.24 2.01 -2.18
N TRP A 70 13.28 1.31 -1.76
CA TRP A 70 13.34 0.67 -0.46
C TRP A 70 14.08 1.60 0.48
N GLU A 71 13.37 2.13 1.47
CA GLU A 71 13.93 3.18 2.34
C GLU A 71 13.78 2.80 3.80
N ALA A 72 14.82 3.09 4.59
CA ALA A 72 14.85 2.73 6.00
C ALA A 72 13.76 3.47 6.80
N SER A 73 13.02 2.71 7.58
CA SER A 73 12.03 3.23 8.51
C SER A 73 11.91 2.22 9.65
N HIS A 74 11.97 2.72 10.90
CA HIS A 74 11.87 1.86 12.07
C HIS A 74 12.88 0.71 12.07
N GLY A 75 14.10 0.98 11.57
CA GLY A 75 15.20 0.03 11.61
C GLY A 75 15.25 -0.98 10.48
N GLU A 76 14.37 -0.90 9.49
CA GLU A 76 14.37 -1.83 8.36
C GLU A 76 13.87 -1.16 7.08
N PRO A 77 14.19 -1.73 5.90
CA PRO A 77 13.73 -1.13 4.65
C PRO A 77 12.26 -1.42 4.40
N PHE A 78 11.51 -0.36 4.00
CA PHE A 78 10.14 -0.46 3.56
C PHE A 78 10.04 0.00 2.11
N PRO A 79 9.16 -0.62 1.30
CA PRO A 79 8.97 -0.18 -0.08
C PRO A 79 8.10 1.08 -0.13
N HIS A 80 8.55 2.08 -0.89
CA HIS A 80 7.82 3.32 -1.10
C HIS A 80 7.63 3.57 -2.59
N ILE A 81 6.40 3.82 -3.02
CA ILE A 81 6.09 4.08 -4.42
C ILE A 81 6.04 5.59 -4.64
N TYR A 82 6.90 6.10 -5.50
CA TYR A 82 7.03 7.54 -5.76
C TYR A 82 6.21 7.96 -6.95
N GLY A 83 4.90 7.95 -6.78
CA GLY A 83 3.95 8.39 -7.79
C GLY A 83 2.65 7.61 -7.70
N PRO A 84 1.70 7.90 -8.60
CA PRO A 84 0.44 7.18 -8.63
C PRO A 84 0.65 5.69 -8.89
N LEU A 85 -0.24 4.87 -8.32
CA LEU A 85 -0.24 3.43 -8.50
C LEU A 85 -1.15 3.07 -9.67
N ASN A 86 -0.58 2.45 -10.69
CA ASN A 86 -1.37 1.97 -11.81
C ASN A 86 -2.17 0.73 -11.40
N LEU A 87 -3.44 0.69 -11.79
CA LEU A 87 -4.36 -0.35 -11.33
C LEU A 87 -3.94 -1.74 -11.78
N ASP A 88 -3.30 -1.88 -12.94
CA ASP A 88 -2.89 -3.18 -13.45
C ASP A 88 -1.70 -3.78 -12.68
N ALA A 89 -1.07 -3.02 -11.79
CA ALA A 89 -0.05 -3.57 -10.89
C ALA A 89 -0.69 -4.22 -9.66
N VAL A 90 -1.98 -4.00 -9.42
CA VAL A 90 -2.70 -4.58 -8.26
C VAL A 90 -3.27 -5.93 -8.68
N SER A 91 -2.73 -7.00 -8.10
CA SER A 91 -3.15 -8.37 -8.43
C SER A 91 -4.34 -8.84 -7.61
N GLY A 92 -4.64 -8.20 -6.49
CA GLY A 92 -5.76 -8.58 -5.64
C GLY A 92 -5.86 -7.69 -4.43
N THR A 93 -6.93 -7.90 -3.66
CA THR A 93 -7.17 -7.18 -2.40
C THR A 93 -7.63 -8.17 -1.35
N PHE A 94 -7.37 -7.83 -0.09
CA PHE A 94 -7.85 -8.67 1.02
C PHE A 94 -7.97 -7.81 2.28
N ASP A 95 -8.71 -8.34 3.28
CA ASP A 95 -8.79 -7.71 4.59
C ASP A 95 -7.51 -8.04 5.37
N PRO A 96 -6.67 -7.05 5.70
CA PRO A 96 -5.39 -7.34 6.33
C PRO A 96 -5.50 -7.89 7.76
N ARG A 97 -6.67 -7.78 8.41
CA ARG A 97 -6.89 -8.29 9.75
C ARG A 97 -7.47 -9.70 9.79
N GLN A 98 -7.87 -10.23 8.64
CA GLN A 98 -8.40 -11.59 8.56
C GLN A 98 -7.27 -12.58 8.29
N PRO A 99 -7.31 -13.78 8.90
CA PRO A 99 -6.35 -14.85 8.57
C PRO A 99 -6.45 -15.22 7.09
N ARG A 100 -5.31 -15.56 6.51
CA ARG A 100 -5.24 -15.93 5.09
C ARG A 100 -4.94 -17.39 4.91
#